data_59c7863baf2fa887fb279f80b55f3285
#
_entry.id   59c7863baf2fa887fb279f80b55f3285
#
_cell.length_a   1.000
_cell.length_b   1.000
_cell.length_c   1.000
_cell.angle_alpha   90.00
_cell.angle_beta   90.00
_cell.angle_gamma   90.00
#
_symmetry.space_group_name_H-M   'P 1'
#
loop_
_entity.id
_entity.type
_entity.pdbx_description
1 polymer ?
#
loop_
_entity_poly.entity_id
_entity_poly.type
_entity_poly.pdbx_seq_one_letter_code
_entity_poly.pdbx_strand_id
1 'polypeptide(L)'
;NVAMDCVRTAVRAGADEVSCVYRRRVADMTALDAEIESAIAEGVEMITLESPDSIETNEAGQVVALITQPQMISAVKGGRPSVKAADKPKRRIEADVILVAVGQGIESQPFEDAGMLAEWGEFKANEFLEAQGENGTLAGVFVGGDCQTGPATAIKAIGAGKVAARNIDEYLGYHHTLDCGVDVPVPAPNDRAPKGRVEISERPARERKHDFAYVEMPMSREEAVQECGRCLRCDHFGCGALEGGRIQYV
;
A
#
# COMPACT_ATOMS: atom_id res chain seq x y z
N ASN A 1 -0.15 6.23 0.50
CA ASN A 1 -0.77 6.04 1.83
C ASN A 1 0.23 6.39 2.94
N VAL A 2 1.46 5.84 2.96
CA VAL A 2 2.46 6.12 4.02
C VAL A 2 2.70 7.62 4.25
N ALA A 3 2.72 8.45 3.20
CA ALA A 3 2.84 9.89 3.37
C ALA A 3 1.66 10.49 4.15
N MET A 4 0.43 9.98 3.96
CA MET A 4 -0.74 10.45 4.72
C MET A 4 -0.62 10.07 6.20
N ASP A 5 -0.12 8.88 6.51
CA ASP A 5 0.16 8.48 7.88
C ASP A 5 1.23 9.38 8.53
N CYS A 6 2.31 9.66 7.79
CA CYS A 6 3.40 10.53 8.26
C CYS A 6 2.91 11.94 8.59
N VAL A 7 2.20 12.61 7.68
CA VAL A 7 1.76 14.00 7.89
C VAL A 7 0.71 14.09 9.00
N ARG A 8 -0.23 13.16 9.06
CA ARG A 8 -1.25 13.12 10.11
C ARG A 8 -0.65 12.81 11.49
N THR A 9 0.38 11.95 11.53
CA THR A 9 1.14 11.67 12.75
C THR A 9 1.93 12.90 13.20
N ALA A 10 2.57 13.61 12.27
CA ALA A 10 3.31 14.84 12.60
C ALA A 10 2.42 15.92 13.22
N VAL A 11 1.20 16.13 12.65
CA VAL A 11 0.20 17.02 13.25
C VAL A 11 -0.12 16.61 14.70
N ARG A 12 -0.39 15.31 14.94
CA ARG A 12 -0.70 14.78 16.29
C ARG A 12 0.47 14.85 17.26
N ALA A 13 1.69 14.77 16.73
CA ALA A 13 2.90 14.92 17.54
C ALA A 13 3.20 16.37 17.94
N GLY A 14 2.39 17.33 17.44
CA GLY A 14 2.46 18.74 17.84
C GLY A 14 3.32 19.60 16.92
N ALA A 15 3.53 19.20 15.66
CA ALA A 15 4.12 20.09 14.67
C ALA A 15 3.15 21.24 14.35
N ASP A 16 3.66 22.48 14.37
CA ASP A 16 2.86 23.68 14.13
C ASP A 16 2.39 23.77 12.67
N GLU A 17 3.28 23.47 11.75
CA GLU A 17 3.02 23.46 10.30
C GLU A 17 3.47 22.13 9.70
N VAL A 18 2.60 21.50 8.91
CA VAL A 18 2.88 20.24 8.23
C VAL A 18 2.50 20.36 6.76
N SER A 19 3.46 20.10 5.88
CA SER A 19 3.27 20.12 4.45
C SER A 19 3.59 18.76 3.81
N CYS A 20 2.77 18.35 2.84
CA CYS A 20 3.04 17.20 1.98
C CYS A 20 3.54 17.70 0.61
N VAL A 21 4.82 17.50 0.32
CA VAL A 21 5.41 17.89 -0.97
C VAL A 21 5.29 16.74 -1.96
N TYR A 22 4.66 16.98 -3.11
CA TYR A 22 4.37 15.94 -4.09
C TYR A 22 4.64 16.41 -5.53
N ARG A 23 5.36 15.57 -6.30
CA ARG A 23 5.79 15.90 -7.66
C ARG A 23 4.70 15.96 -8.74
N ARG A 24 3.47 15.48 -8.44
CA ARG A 24 2.31 15.52 -9.34
C ARG A 24 1.17 16.30 -8.71
N ARG A 25 -0.02 16.25 -9.31
CA ARG A 25 -1.23 16.87 -8.75
C ARG A 25 -1.81 15.99 -7.64
N VAL A 26 -2.67 16.55 -6.80
CA VAL A 26 -3.43 15.78 -5.79
C VAL A 26 -4.18 14.62 -6.44
N ALA A 27 -4.87 14.86 -7.55
CA ALA A 27 -5.62 13.81 -8.28
C ALA A 27 -4.74 12.67 -8.85
N ASP A 28 -3.43 12.83 -8.84
CA ASP A 28 -2.48 11.79 -9.30
C ASP A 28 -1.86 11.02 -8.12
N MET A 29 -2.25 11.32 -6.88
CA MET A 29 -1.81 10.60 -5.69
C MET A 29 -2.38 9.18 -5.68
N THR A 30 -1.61 8.26 -5.10
CA THR A 30 -2.02 6.85 -4.92
C THR A 30 -2.62 6.58 -3.54
N ALA A 31 -2.66 7.58 -2.67
CA ALA A 31 -3.38 7.53 -1.42
C ALA A 31 -4.90 7.52 -1.67
N LEU A 32 -5.66 6.99 -0.74
CA LEU A 32 -7.11 7.03 -0.81
C LEU A 32 -7.59 8.48 -0.68
N ASP A 33 -8.60 8.86 -1.48
CA ASP A 33 -9.15 10.22 -1.45
C ASP A 33 -9.59 10.63 -0.04
N ALA A 34 -10.23 9.72 0.70
CA ALA A 34 -10.63 9.96 2.09
C ALA A 34 -9.45 10.25 3.03
N GLU A 35 -8.28 9.63 2.82
CA GLU A 35 -7.09 9.92 3.62
C GLU A 35 -6.49 11.28 3.28
N ILE A 36 -6.50 11.66 1.99
CA ILE A 36 -6.05 12.98 1.53
C ILE A 36 -6.97 14.07 2.11
N GLU A 37 -8.28 13.90 2.00
CA GLU A 37 -9.27 14.81 2.55
C GLU A 37 -9.15 14.95 4.07
N SER A 38 -8.95 13.84 4.77
CA SER A 38 -8.72 13.82 6.22
C SER A 38 -7.45 14.56 6.62
N ALA A 39 -6.35 14.39 5.87
CA ALA A 39 -5.10 15.11 6.14
C ALA A 39 -5.28 16.63 5.94
N ILE A 40 -5.94 17.05 4.86
CA ILE A 40 -6.25 18.46 4.59
C ILE A 40 -7.15 19.04 5.70
N ALA A 41 -8.19 18.32 6.10
CA ALA A 41 -9.09 18.73 7.18
C ALA A 41 -8.38 18.88 8.53
N GLU A 42 -7.31 18.12 8.77
CA GLU A 42 -6.46 18.19 9.97
C GLU A 42 -5.43 19.33 9.91
N GLY A 43 -5.33 20.03 8.78
CA GLY A 43 -4.51 21.23 8.60
C GLY A 43 -3.22 21.02 7.81
N VAL A 44 -3.05 19.87 7.14
CA VAL A 44 -1.88 19.60 6.29
C VAL A 44 -1.98 20.39 4.99
N GLU A 45 -0.90 21.11 4.63
CA GLU A 45 -0.77 21.78 3.34
C GLU A 45 -0.31 20.80 2.25
N MET A 46 -1.01 20.75 1.12
CA MET A 46 -0.61 19.96 -0.05
C MET A 46 0.15 20.81 -1.05
N ILE A 47 1.48 20.71 -1.07
CA ILE A 47 2.37 21.41 -2.01
C ILE A 47 2.63 20.48 -3.20
N THR A 48 1.92 20.71 -4.29
CA THR A 48 1.94 19.85 -5.48
C THR A 48 2.74 20.43 -6.63
N LEU A 49 3.10 19.57 -7.59
CA LEU A 49 3.97 19.89 -8.72
C LEU A 49 5.35 20.43 -8.28
N GLU A 50 5.83 19.90 -7.16
CA GLU A 50 7.14 20.17 -6.61
C GLU A 50 7.90 18.86 -6.38
N SER A 51 9.08 18.73 -6.98
CA SER A 51 9.94 17.55 -6.78
C SER A 51 11.07 17.92 -5.82
N PRO A 52 11.31 17.16 -4.75
CA PRO A 52 12.49 17.34 -3.91
C PRO A 52 13.77 17.35 -4.76
N ASP A 53 14.66 18.31 -4.50
CA ASP A 53 15.94 18.46 -5.17
C ASP A 53 17.11 18.31 -4.19
N SER A 54 17.11 19.08 -3.11
CA SER A 54 18.15 19.02 -2.09
C SER A 54 17.63 19.49 -0.73
N ILE A 55 18.36 19.12 0.32
CA ILE A 55 18.09 19.56 1.70
C ILE A 55 19.16 20.58 2.09
N GLU A 56 18.70 21.73 2.60
CA GLU A 56 19.57 22.75 3.16
C GLU A 56 19.75 22.53 4.66
N THR A 57 20.97 22.59 5.13
CA THR A 57 21.32 22.48 6.56
C THR A 57 22.09 23.69 7.03
N ASN A 58 21.98 24.01 8.32
CA ASN A 58 22.82 25.04 8.96
C ASN A 58 24.24 24.50 9.27
N GLU A 59 25.09 25.37 9.84
CA GLU A 59 26.46 25.00 10.22
C GLU A 59 26.54 23.86 11.24
N ALA A 60 25.50 23.64 12.02
CA ALA A 60 25.38 22.55 12.98
C ALA A 60 24.88 21.24 12.35
N GLY A 61 24.60 21.20 11.03
CA GLY A 61 24.08 20.05 10.32
C GLY A 61 22.57 19.81 10.49
N GLN A 62 21.85 20.74 11.09
CA GLN A 62 20.40 20.63 11.27
C GLN A 62 19.68 21.09 9.99
N VAL A 63 18.59 20.42 9.65
CA VAL A 63 17.72 20.78 8.53
C VAL A 63 17.13 22.17 8.76
N VAL A 64 17.12 22.99 7.71
CA VAL A 64 16.52 24.33 7.72
C VAL A 64 15.57 24.56 6.53
N ALA A 65 15.72 23.81 5.45
CA ALA A 65 14.80 23.89 4.33
C ALA A 65 14.88 22.66 3.40
N LEU A 66 13.78 22.41 2.70
CA LEU A 66 13.72 21.58 1.51
C LEU A 66 13.77 22.47 0.27
N ILE A 67 14.71 22.21 -0.63
CA ILE A 67 14.75 22.85 -1.94
C ILE A 67 14.00 21.95 -2.93
N THR A 68 13.08 22.52 -3.67
CA THR A 68 12.28 21.79 -4.65
C THR A 68 12.44 22.38 -6.05
N GLN A 69 12.30 21.52 -7.06
CA GLN A 69 12.21 21.91 -8.46
C GLN A 69 10.73 21.85 -8.88
N PRO A 70 10.14 22.99 -9.30
CA PRO A 70 8.79 23.01 -9.85
C PRO A 70 8.64 22.05 -11.03
N GLN A 71 7.50 21.38 -11.13
CA GLN A 71 7.20 20.38 -12.14
C GLN A 71 6.06 20.83 -13.06
N MET A 72 6.04 20.27 -14.26
CA MET A 72 4.92 20.37 -15.18
C MET A 72 4.54 18.99 -15.71
N ILE A 73 3.26 18.77 -15.96
CA ILE A 73 2.77 17.54 -16.60
C ILE A 73 3.28 17.52 -18.05
N SER A 74 3.91 16.42 -18.45
CA SER A 74 4.54 16.28 -19.78
C SER A 74 3.79 15.31 -20.70
N ALA A 75 3.35 14.17 -20.19
CA ALA A 75 2.63 13.14 -20.95
C ALA A 75 1.80 12.26 -20.02
N VAL A 76 0.77 11.63 -20.56
CA VAL A 76 0.02 10.59 -19.85
C VAL A 76 0.30 9.27 -20.56
N LYS A 77 1.01 8.37 -19.88
CA LYS A 77 1.29 7.02 -20.35
C LYS A 77 0.82 6.03 -19.28
N GLY A 78 0.08 5.02 -19.68
CA GLY A 78 -0.38 3.98 -18.76
C GLY A 78 -1.29 4.50 -17.62
N GLY A 79 -2.10 5.54 -17.89
CA GLY A 79 -3.07 6.10 -16.94
C GLY A 79 -2.47 7.07 -15.90
N ARG A 80 -1.15 7.15 -15.73
CA ARG A 80 -0.50 8.06 -14.77
C ARG A 80 0.34 9.11 -15.50
N PRO A 81 0.18 10.43 -15.18
CA PRO A 81 0.93 11.47 -15.87
C PRO A 81 2.41 11.44 -15.50
N SER A 82 3.26 11.57 -16.52
CA SER A 82 4.68 11.85 -16.36
C SER A 82 4.87 13.34 -16.07
N VAL A 83 5.89 13.67 -15.30
CA VAL A 83 6.27 15.05 -15.00
C VAL A 83 7.67 15.34 -15.50
N LYS A 84 7.95 16.60 -15.79
CA LYS A 84 9.30 17.12 -16.08
C LYS A 84 9.50 18.43 -15.36
N ALA A 85 10.76 18.79 -15.13
CA ALA A 85 11.10 20.07 -14.56
C ALA A 85 10.49 21.23 -15.38
N ALA A 86 9.83 22.15 -14.70
CA ALA A 86 9.36 23.39 -15.28
C ALA A 86 10.54 24.38 -15.37
N ASP A 87 10.48 25.25 -16.38
CA ASP A 87 11.45 26.37 -16.51
C ASP A 87 11.08 27.49 -15.51
N LYS A 88 11.29 27.18 -14.23
CA LYS A 88 11.04 28.08 -13.09
C LYS A 88 12.15 27.92 -12.07
N PRO A 89 12.46 28.99 -11.30
CA PRO A 89 13.45 28.92 -10.23
C PRO A 89 13.01 27.85 -9.19
N LYS A 90 13.99 27.23 -8.57
CA LYS A 90 13.78 26.34 -7.44
C LYS A 90 13.09 27.10 -6.30
N ARG A 91 12.23 26.39 -5.59
CA ARG A 91 11.52 26.91 -4.42
C ARG A 91 12.21 26.43 -3.15
N ARG A 92 12.36 27.32 -2.19
CA ARG A 92 12.83 27.01 -0.83
C ARG A 92 11.61 26.91 0.09
N ILE A 93 11.45 25.78 0.76
CA ILE A 93 10.40 25.51 1.75
C ILE A 93 11.09 25.33 3.08
N GLU A 94 10.83 26.21 4.04
CA GLU A 94 11.40 26.12 5.39
C GLU A 94 10.88 24.84 6.09
N ALA A 95 11.77 24.15 6.78
CA ALA A 95 11.45 22.93 7.51
C ALA A 95 12.53 22.60 8.53
N ASP A 96 12.13 22.20 9.72
CA ASP A 96 13.01 21.68 10.76
C ASP A 96 13.19 20.17 10.65
N VAL A 97 12.18 19.46 10.09
CA VAL A 97 12.16 18.01 9.92
C VAL A 97 11.63 17.65 8.54
N ILE A 98 12.28 16.72 7.86
CA ILE A 98 11.83 16.17 6.57
C ILE A 98 11.64 14.67 6.73
N LEU A 99 10.41 14.20 6.47
CA LEU A 99 10.04 12.79 6.44
C LEU A 99 9.98 12.31 4.99
N VAL A 100 10.82 11.33 4.62
CA VAL A 100 10.90 10.80 3.27
C VAL A 100 9.95 9.60 3.14
N ALA A 101 8.86 9.78 2.39
CA ALA A 101 7.83 8.77 2.15
C ALA A 101 7.64 8.50 0.64
N VAL A 102 8.75 8.30 -0.09
CA VAL A 102 8.77 8.19 -1.56
C VAL A 102 8.66 6.75 -2.08
N GLY A 103 8.50 5.80 -1.20
CA GLY A 103 8.46 4.37 -1.46
C GLY A 103 9.70 3.64 -0.92
N GLN A 104 9.62 2.33 -0.97
CA GLN A 104 10.71 1.44 -0.58
C GLN A 104 11.02 0.51 -1.75
N GLY A 105 12.27 0.13 -1.89
CA GLY A 105 12.73 -0.92 -2.79
C GLY A 105 13.28 -2.09 -1.99
N ILE A 106 13.46 -3.22 -2.63
CA ILE A 106 14.15 -4.37 -2.05
C ILE A 106 15.65 -4.25 -2.29
N GLU A 107 16.47 -4.79 -1.39
CA GLU A 107 17.89 -5.05 -1.61
C GLU A 107 18.03 -6.36 -2.40
N SER A 108 17.89 -6.28 -3.72
CA SER A 108 17.85 -7.46 -4.59
C SER A 108 19.24 -8.05 -4.85
N GLN A 109 20.32 -7.25 -4.75
CA GLN A 109 21.65 -7.64 -5.18
C GLN A 109 22.18 -8.98 -4.63
N PRO A 110 22.04 -9.31 -3.34
CA PRO A 110 22.50 -10.61 -2.83
C PRO A 110 21.77 -11.81 -3.48
N PHE A 111 20.54 -11.61 -3.89
CA PHE A 111 19.74 -12.64 -4.54
C PHE A 111 20.01 -12.70 -6.05
N GLU A 112 20.30 -11.58 -6.68
CA GLU A 112 20.75 -11.52 -8.08
C GLU A 112 22.11 -12.19 -8.23
N ASP A 113 23.03 -11.96 -7.28
CA ASP A 113 24.34 -12.64 -7.21
C ASP A 113 24.18 -14.16 -7.02
N ALA A 114 23.09 -14.60 -6.41
CA ALA A 114 22.70 -16.01 -6.28
C ALA A 114 21.93 -16.55 -7.50
N GLY A 115 21.75 -15.74 -8.55
CA GLY A 115 21.16 -16.14 -9.82
C GLY A 115 19.67 -15.85 -9.97
N MET A 116 19.02 -15.13 -9.05
CA MET A 116 17.63 -14.69 -9.22
C MET A 116 17.55 -13.50 -10.18
N LEU A 117 16.54 -13.49 -11.05
CA LEU A 117 16.25 -12.33 -11.88
C LEU A 117 15.41 -11.32 -11.12
N ALA A 118 15.86 -10.07 -11.14
CA ALA A 118 15.09 -8.92 -10.68
C ALA A 118 14.96 -7.87 -11.78
N GLU A 119 13.85 -7.18 -11.82
CA GLU A 119 13.60 -6.05 -12.72
C GLU A 119 12.80 -4.98 -11.99
N TRP A 120 13.30 -3.74 -12.02
CA TRP A 120 12.66 -2.61 -11.32
C TRP A 120 12.51 -2.79 -9.80
N GLY A 121 13.36 -3.63 -9.18
CA GLY A 121 13.27 -3.93 -7.75
C GLY A 121 12.21 -4.99 -7.40
N GLU A 122 11.81 -5.82 -8.36
CA GLU A 122 10.87 -6.92 -8.16
C GLU A 122 11.49 -8.22 -8.70
N PHE A 123 11.43 -9.30 -7.92
CA PHE A 123 11.89 -10.61 -8.39
C PHE A 123 10.92 -11.21 -9.40
N LYS A 124 11.46 -11.81 -10.44
CA LYS A 124 10.65 -12.53 -11.43
C LYS A 124 10.28 -13.92 -10.92
N ALA A 125 9.00 -14.26 -11.06
CA ALA A 125 8.47 -15.59 -10.74
C ALA A 125 7.52 -16.05 -11.84
N ASN A 126 7.34 -17.36 -11.91
CA ASN A 126 6.27 -17.94 -12.73
C ASN A 126 4.93 -17.98 -11.98
N GLU A 127 3.90 -18.51 -12.61
CA GLU A 127 2.55 -18.63 -12.04
C GLU A 127 2.47 -19.53 -10.79
N PHE A 128 3.50 -20.29 -10.50
CA PHE A 128 3.61 -21.12 -9.29
C PHE A 128 4.45 -20.48 -8.19
N LEU A 129 4.83 -19.21 -8.37
CA LEU A 129 5.72 -18.45 -7.49
C LEU A 129 7.14 -19.02 -7.38
N GLU A 130 7.59 -19.82 -8.34
CA GLU A 130 8.98 -20.25 -8.44
C GLU A 130 9.83 -19.13 -9.04
N ALA A 131 10.92 -18.78 -8.37
CA ALA A 131 11.83 -17.72 -8.81
C ALA A 131 12.46 -18.05 -10.17
N GLN A 132 12.64 -17.03 -11.01
CA GLN A 132 13.28 -17.16 -12.30
C GLN A 132 14.75 -16.74 -12.23
N GLY A 133 15.60 -17.49 -12.89
CA GLY A 133 17.00 -17.18 -13.16
C GLY A 133 17.24 -17.07 -14.67
N GLU A 134 18.48 -16.71 -15.07
CA GLU A 134 18.85 -16.54 -16.49
C GLU A 134 18.60 -17.80 -17.34
N ASN A 135 18.73 -18.99 -16.75
CA ASN A 135 18.56 -20.26 -17.41
C ASN A 135 17.20 -20.93 -17.16
N GLY A 136 16.24 -20.18 -16.66
CA GLY A 136 14.90 -20.66 -16.34
C GLY A 136 14.59 -20.68 -14.86
N THR A 137 13.64 -21.50 -14.44
CA THR A 137 13.18 -21.58 -13.04
C THR A 137 14.26 -22.11 -12.10
N LEU A 138 14.46 -21.44 -10.99
CA LEU A 138 15.37 -21.86 -9.93
C LEU A 138 14.69 -22.91 -9.04
N ALA A 139 15.20 -24.14 -9.08
CA ALA A 139 14.62 -25.25 -8.34
C ALA A 139 14.66 -25.02 -6.82
N GLY A 140 13.52 -25.15 -6.15
CA GLY A 140 13.38 -25.02 -4.70
C GLY A 140 13.41 -23.57 -4.18
N VAL A 141 13.40 -22.56 -5.06
CA VAL A 141 13.34 -21.16 -4.69
C VAL A 141 11.97 -20.60 -5.03
N PHE A 142 11.28 -20.07 -4.03
CA PHE A 142 9.96 -19.49 -4.18
C PHE A 142 9.95 -18.03 -3.71
N VAL A 143 9.16 -17.18 -4.35
CA VAL A 143 9.09 -15.75 -4.07
C VAL A 143 7.66 -15.26 -4.18
N GLY A 144 7.25 -14.37 -3.27
CA GLY A 144 5.90 -13.79 -3.29
C GLY A 144 5.77 -12.59 -2.36
N GLY A 145 4.65 -11.89 -2.44
CA GLY A 145 4.44 -10.64 -1.72
C GLY A 145 5.10 -9.44 -2.41
N ASP A 146 5.35 -8.37 -1.68
CA ASP A 146 5.82 -7.09 -2.23
C ASP A 146 7.15 -7.18 -2.97
N CYS A 147 8.00 -8.14 -2.64
CA CYS A 147 9.26 -8.35 -3.36
C CYS A 147 9.07 -8.95 -4.76
N GLN A 148 7.86 -9.44 -5.08
CA GLN A 148 7.53 -10.01 -6.40
C GLN A 148 6.52 -9.15 -7.17
N THR A 149 5.61 -8.47 -6.47
CA THR A 149 4.52 -7.70 -7.12
C THR A 149 4.72 -6.18 -6.99
N GLY A 150 5.75 -5.72 -6.31
CA GLY A 150 5.82 -4.35 -5.79
C GLY A 150 4.88 -4.12 -4.60
N PRO A 151 4.91 -2.93 -3.99
CA PRO A 151 4.07 -2.60 -2.85
C PRO A 151 2.58 -2.78 -3.16
N ALA A 152 1.92 -3.66 -2.40
CA ALA A 152 0.53 -4.02 -2.58
C ALA A 152 -0.21 -4.10 -1.22
N THR A 153 -1.29 -4.86 -1.15
CA THR A 153 -2.06 -5.03 0.08
C THR A 153 -1.60 -6.26 0.87
N ALA A 154 -1.73 -6.21 2.19
CA ALA A 154 -1.41 -7.34 3.08
C ALA A 154 -2.14 -8.63 2.66
N ILE A 155 -3.39 -8.53 2.20
CA ILE A 155 -4.16 -9.70 1.77
C ILE A 155 -3.57 -10.38 0.53
N LYS A 156 -2.96 -9.62 -0.40
CA LYS A 156 -2.24 -10.19 -1.54
C LYS A 156 -0.98 -10.92 -1.09
N ALA A 157 -0.23 -10.35 -0.15
CA ALA A 157 0.96 -11.01 0.41
C ALA A 157 0.59 -12.30 1.13
N ILE A 158 -0.50 -12.33 1.90
CA ILE A 158 -1.04 -13.54 2.55
C ILE A 158 -1.45 -14.58 1.48
N GLY A 159 -2.12 -14.14 0.42
CA GLY A 159 -2.50 -15.01 -0.70
C GLY A 159 -1.28 -15.64 -1.37
N ALA A 160 -0.27 -14.84 -1.69
CA ALA A 160 1.00 -15.32 -2.25
C ALA A 160 1.70 -16.32 -1.31
N GLY A 161 1.74 -16.02 -0.01
CA GLY A 161 2.31 -16.92 0.99
C GLY A 161 1.62 -18.28 1.05
N LYS A 162 0.30 -18.32 0.95
CA LYS A 162 -0.48 -19.59 0.89
C LYS A 162 -0.16 -20.39 -0.38
N VAL A 163 -0.09 -19.72 -1.53
CA VAL A 163 0.25 -20.37 -2.81
C VAL A 163 1.67 -20.90 -2.77
N ALA A 164 2.63 -20.10 -2.30
CA ALA A 164 4.03 -20.51 -2.17
C ALA A 164 4.17 -21.72 -1.24
N ALA A 165 3.57 -21.67 -0.05
CA ALA A 165 3.63 -22.76 0.93
C ALA A 165 3.11 -24.08 0.35
N ARG A 166 2.01 -24.05 -0.39
CA ARG A 166 1.46 -25.22 -1.05
C ARG A 166 2.39 -25.77 -2.13
N ASN A 167 2.93 -24.88 -2.97
CA ASN A 167 3.83 -25.30 -4.04
C ASN A 167 5.17 -25.82 -3.50
N ILE A 168 5.62 -25.31 -2.35
CA ILE A 168 6.77 -25.86 -1.62
C ILE A 168 6.47 -27.27 -1.10
N ASP A 169 5.29 -27.48 -0.53
CA ASP A 169 4.87 -28.80 -0.04
C ASP A 169 4.88 -29.85 -1.17
N GLU A 170 4.30 -29.50 -2.33
CA GLU A 170 4.33 -30.34 -3.51
C GLU A 170 5.74 -30.56 -4.07
N TYR A 171 6.59 -29.53 -4.07
CA TYR A 171 7.99 -29.62 -4.50
C TYR A 171 8.79 -30.59 -3.63
N LEU A 172 8.53 -30.62 -2.34
CA LEU A 172 9.17 -31.54 -1.39
C LEU A 172 8.61 -32.98 -1.42
N GLY A 173 7.59 -33.22 -2.24
CA GLY A 173 6.95 -34.53 -2.39
C GLY A 173 5.98 -34.89 -1.27
N TYR A 174 5.58 -33.90 -0.47
CA TYR A 174 4.48 -34.06 0.47
C TYR A 174 3.16 -33.82 -0.26
N HIS A 175 2.05 -34.01 0.23
CA HIS A 175 0.74 -33.71 -0.37
C HIS A 175 -0.23 -33.41 0.77
N HIS A 176 0.17 -32.49 1.65
CA HIS A 176 -0.64 -32.17 2.81
C HIS A 176 -1.92 -31.42 2.41
N THR A 177 -3.02 -31.84 2.98
CA THR A 177 -4.26 -31.05 2.96
C THR A 177 -4.23 -30.11 4.17
N LEU A 178 -4.25 -28.79 3.90
CA LEU A 178 -4.35 -27.80 4.96
C LEU A 178 -5.82 -27.65 5.34
N ASP A 179 -6.22 -28.28 6.44
CA ASP A 179 -7.52 -28.04 7.06
C ASP A 179 -7.39 -26.93 8.10
N CYS A 180 -8.15 -25.85 7.92
CA CYS A 180 -8.18 -24.74 8.88
C CYS A 180 -9.00 -25.07 10.15
N GLY A 181 -9.63 -26.23 10.22
CA GLY A 181 -10.46 -26.64 11.35
C GLY A 181 -11.70 -25.76 11.57
N VAL A 182 -12.05 -24.94 10.61
CA VAL A 182 -13.23 -24.06 10.64
C VAL A 182 -14.27 -24.59 9.67
N ASP A 183 -15.40 -25.01 10.19
CA ASP A 183 -16.56 -25.33 9.35
C ASP A 183 -17.18 -24.03 8.83
N VAL A 184 -17.02 -23.79 7.52
CA VAL A 184 -17.61 -22.62 6.85
C VAL A 184 -18.99 -23.00 6.36
N PRO A 185 -20.07 -22.56 7.03
CA PRO A 185 -21.43 -22.94 6.65
C PRO A 185 -21.76 -22.44 5.23
N VAL A 186 -22.39 -23.29 4.45
CA VAL A 186 -22.90 -22.93 3.12
C VAL A 186 -23.86 -21.73 3.26
N PRO A 187 -23.65 -20.64 2.54
CA PRO A 187 -24.52 -19.47 2.61
C PRO A 187 -25.92 -19.85 2.12
N ALA A 188 -26.94 -19.50 2.90
CA ALA A 188 -28.31 -19.58 2.44
C ALA A 188 -28.57 -18.56 1.32
N PRO A 189 -29.50 -18.83 0.38
CA PRO A 189 -29.89 -17.85 -0.62
C PRO A 189 -30.24 -16.52 0.05
N ASN A 190 -29.67 -15.44 -0.47
CA ASN A 190 -29.96 -14.11 0.07
C ASN A 190 -31.18 -13.51 -0.64
N ASP A 191 -32.34 -13.69 -0.04
CA ASP A 191 -33.62 -13.13 -0.49
C ASP A 191 -33.95 -11.79 0.21
N ARG A 192 -33.00 -11.24 0.97
CA ARG A 192 -33.19 -10.00 1.72
C ARG A 192 -33.28 -8.80 0.80
N ALA A 193 -34.15 -7.86 1.17
CA ALA A 193 -34.22 -6.58 0.46
C ALA A 193 -32.86 -5.86 0.50
N PRO A 194 -32.40 -5.29 -0.64
CA PRO A 194 -31.17 -4.55 -0.68
C PRO A 194 -31.16 -3.40 0.35
N LYS A 195 -30.09 -3.30 1.12
CA LYS A 195 -29.85 -2.22 2.09
C LYS A 195 -28.66 -1.39 1.65
N GLY A 196 -28.72 -0.10 1.95
CA GLY A 196 -27.57 0.81 1.73
C GLY A 196 -26.38 0.44 2.59
N ARG A 197 -25.20 0.92 2.17
CA ARG A 197 -23.97 0.85 2.97
C ARG A 197 -24.15 1.73 4.22
N VAL A 198 -23.60 1.29 5.34
CA VAL A 198 -23.47 2.13 6.53
C VAL A 198 -22.29 3.08 6.31
N GLU A 199 -22.52 4.37 6.51
CA GLU A 199 -21.46 5.37 6.51
C GLU A 199 -20.85 5.47 7.90
N ILE A 200 -19.56 5.15 8.00
CA ILE A 200 -18.83 5.28 9.25
C ILE A 200 -18.50 6.76 9.44
N SER A 201 -18.97 7.33 10.55
CA SER A 201 -18.65 8.71 10.90
C SER A 201 -17.25 8.82 11.49
N GLU A 202 -16.58 9.93 11.22
CA GLU A 202 -15.29 10.24 11.81
C GLU A 202 -15.45 11.33 12.88
N ARG A 203 -14.56 11.32 13.88
CA ARG A 203 -14.44 12.41 14.85
C ARG A 203 -14.10 13.72 14.11
N PRO A 204 -14.63 14.88 14.58
CA PRO A 204 -14.30 16.16 13.98
C PRO A 204 -12.79 16.40 13.88
N ALA A 205 -12.30 16.85 12.71
CA ALA A 205 -10.87 17.04 12.46
C ALA A 205 -10.19 17.93 13.50
N ARG A 206 -10.88 18.98 13.95
CA ARG A 206 -10.42 19.92 15.00
C ARG A 206 -10.13 19.24 16.35
N GLU A 207 -10.74 18.07 16.60
CA GLU A 207 -10.57 17.31 17.85
C GLU A 207 -9.53 16.20 17.66
N ARG A 208 -9.72 15.37 16.62
CA ARG A 208 -8.90 14.17 16.37
C ARG A 208 -7.45 14.47 16.03
N LYS A 209 -7.13 15.68 15.57
CA LYS A 209 -5.75 16.09 15.26
C LYS A 209 -4.86 16.31 16.48
N HIS A 210 -5.41 16.29 17.69
CA HIS A 210 -4.67 16.56 18.94
C HIS A 210 -4.41 15.30 19.77
N ASP A 211 -4.82 14.13 19.31
CA ASP A 211 -4.65 12.88 20.04
C ASP A 211 -4.52 11.67 19.08
N PHE A 212 -4.19 10.52 19.66
CA PHE A 212 -4.09 9.24 18.95
C PHE A 212 -5.27 8.31 19.24
N ALA A 213 -6.40 8.82 19.70
CA ALA A 213 -7.62 8.05 19.85
C ALA A 213 -8.21 7.69 18.46
N TYR A 214 -9.16 6.75 18.45
CA TYR A 214 -9.79 6.31 17.20
C TYR A 214 -10.32 7.50 16.40
N VAL A 215 -10.02 7.53 15.12
CA VAL A 215 -10.50 8.53 14.14
C VAL A 215 -11.92 8.22 13.74
N GLU A 216 -12.17 6.96 13.35
CA GLU A 216 -13.48 6.46 12.98
C GLU A 216 -14.28 6.06 14.21
N MET A 217 -15.57 6.37 14.19
CA MET A 217 -16.49 5.96 15.24
C MET A 217 -16.91 4.49 15.01
N PRO A 218 -17.02 3.69 16.07
CA PRO A 218 -17.47 2.31 15.94
C PRO A 218 -18.92 2.27 15.43
N MET A 219 -19.23 1.27 14.65
CA MET A 219 -20.60 0.97 14.27
C MET A 219 -21.44 0.60 15.51
N SER A 220 -22.68 1.03 15.53
CA SER A 220 -23.68 0.48 16.44
C SER A 220 -23.95 -1.00 16.10
N ARG A 221 -24.61 -1.71 17.02
CA ARG A 221 -24.99 -3.11 16.76
C ARG A 221 -25.92 -3.22 15.54
N GLU A 222 -26.83 -2.30 15.40
CA GLU A 222 -27.81 -2.24 14.30
C GLU A 222 -27.11 -1.99 12.97
N GLU A 223 -26.18 -1.07 12.92
CA GLU A 223 -25.33 -0.80 11.74
C GLU A 223 -24.46 -2.00 11.38
N ALA A 224 -23.81 -2.62 12.35
CA ALA A 224 -23.02 -3.82 12.12
C ALA A 224 -23.88 -4.98 11.57
N VAL A 225 -25.09 -5.20 12.10
CA VAL A 225 -26.04 -6.18 11.59
C VAL A 225 -26.49 -5.82 10.16
N GLN A 226 -26.70 -4.54 9.87
CA GLN A 226 -27.03 -4.08 8.51
C GLN A 226 -25.88 -4.42 7.53
N GLU A 227 -24.61 -4.10 7.85
CA GLU A 227 -23.46 -4.41 7.01
C GLU A 227 -23.24 -5.92 6.86
N CYS A 228 -23.35 -6.69 7.93
CA CYS A 228 -23.29 -8.15 7.85
C CYS A 228 -24.41 -8.72 6.96
N GLY A 229 -25.59 -8.10 6.98
CA GLY A 229 -26.71 -8.49 6.12
C GLY A 229 -26.50 -8.24 4.63
N ARG A 230 -25.52 -7.40 4.25
CA ARG A 230 -25.13 -7.13 2.84
C ARG A 230 -24.08 -8.12 2.32
N CYS A 231 -23.46 -8.90 3.21
CA CYS A 231 -22.40 -9.81 2.85
C CYS A 231 -22.90 -10.92 1.91
N LEU A 232 -22.28 -11.03 0.73
CA LEU A 232 -22.59 -12.06 -0.27
C LEU A 232 -21.84 -13.36 -0.05
N ARG A 233 -21.02 -13.47 1.01
CA ARG A 233 -20.20 -14.65 1.31
C ARG A 233 -19.30 -15.05 0.13
N CYS A 234 -18.60 -14.10 -0.49
CA CYS A 234 -17.67 -14.36 -1.59
C CYS A 234 -16.50 -15.26 -1.17
N ASP A 235 -16.18 -15.32 0.10
CA ASP A 235 -15.24 -16.26 0.70
C ASP A 235 -15.57 -17.73 0.39
N HIS A 236 -16.84 -18.05 0.24
CA HIS A 236 -17.30 -19.41 -0.07
C HIS A 236 -17.07 -19.80 -1.54
N PHE A 237 -16.98 -18.85 -2.45
CA PHE A 237 -16.86 -19.13 -3.90
C PHE A 237 -15.41 -19.18 -4.38
N GLY A 238 -14.44 -18.70 -3.61
CA GLY A 238 -13.05 -18.56 -4.02
C GLY A 238 -12.05 -19.47 -3.32
N CYS A 239 -12.44 -20.10 -2.22
CA CYS A 239 -11.59 -20.95 -1.43
C CYS A 239 -12.17 -22.36 -1.40
N GLY A 240 -12.03 -23.08 -2.51
CA GLY A 240 -12.15 -24.55 -2.45
C GLY A 240 -11.21 -25.07 -1.36
N ALA A 241 -11.53 -26.21 -0.77
CA ALA A 241 -10.61 -26.91 0.11
C ALA A 241 -9.25 -26.96 -0.60
N LEU A 242 -8.18 -26.68 0.14
CA LEU A 242 -6.83 -26.79 -0.39
C LEU A 242 -6.52 -28.30 -0.55
N GLU A 243 -7.10 -28.88 -1.59
CA GLU A 243 -6.77 -30.24 -2.00
C GLU A 243 -5.35 -30.28 -2.55
N GLY A 244 -4.63 -31.39 -2.41
CA GLY A 244 -3.27 -31.57 -2.88
C GLY A 244 -3.08 -31.11 -4.34
N GLY A 245 -1.83 -30.84 -4.74
CA GLY A 245 -1.47 -30.38 -6.08
C GLY A 245 -1.04 -28.91 -6.15
N ARG A 246 -0.26 -28.59 -7.18
CA ARG A 246 0.23 -27.24 -7.41
C ARG A 246 -0.92 -26.31 -7.79
N ILE A 247 -0.85 -25.07 -7.31
CA ILE A 247 -1.82 -24.03 -7.62
C ILE A 247 -1.12 -22.80 -8.21
N GLN A 248 -1.81 -22.14 -9.14
CA GLN A 248 -1.32 -20.90 -9.75
C GLN A 248 -1.67 -19.68 -8.90
N TYR A 249 -0.78 -18.72 -8.87
CA TYR A 249 -1.02 -17.39 -8.36
C TYR A 249 -1.49 -16.49 -9.51
N VAL A 250 -2.75 -16.05 -9.46
CA VAL A 250 -3.41 -15.24 -10.49
C VAL A 250 -3.64 -13.82 -10.00
#